data_79973482f34de14bba50a6ac10c622df
#
_entry.id   79973482f34de14bba50a6ac10c622df
#
_cell.length_a   1.000
_cell.length_b   1.000
_cell.length_c   1.000
_cell.angle_alpha   90.00
_cell.angle_beta   90.00
_cell.angle_gamma   90.00
#
_symmetry.space_group_name_H-M   'P 1'
#
loop_
_entity.id
_entity.type
_entity.pdbx_description
1 polymer ?
#
loop_
_entity_poly.entity_id
_entity_poly.type
_entity_poly.pdbx_seq_one_letter_code
_entity_poly.pdbx_strand_id
1 'polypeptide(L)'
;MMIPLESKLIQSDLAKTTVLVPKLKKPGLASPTEAKTISFVVGFSGSARSQAALDLALCIAHQTRLAKPNPVLVHVVYVVDKTRPKTIANADRILWQARCLASEWRGSLDAHLRVGTVAKELSQVAREMDAEAILLGCYKPNHPLVKQLDQAPCPVLGLPR
;
A
#
# COMPACT_ATOMS: atom_id res chain seq x y z
N MET A 1 30.03 -17.60 -4.87
CA MET A 1 29.56 -17.34 -4.79
C MET A 1 29.01 -17.07 -4.34
N MET A 2 28.92 -16.97 -4.13
CA MET A 2 28.26 -16.70 -3.77
C MET A 2 27.65 -16.15 -3.50
N ILE A 3 27.32 -16.05 -3.30
CA ILE A 3 26.58 -15.64 -2.99
C ILE A 3 25.87 -15.51 -2.63
N PRO A 4 25.72 -15.81 -2.45
CA PRO A 4 24.87 -15.74 -2.08
C PRO A 4 24.44 -15.60 -1.30
N LEU A 5 24.60 -15.78 -0.85
CA LEU A 5 24.10 -15.60 -0.22
C LEU A 5 23.74 -14.88 0.38
N GLU A 6 23.98 -14.68 0.51
CA GLU A 6 23.59 -13.96 0.93
C GLU A 6 22.75 -13.46 0.88
N SER A 7 22.58 -13.61 0.65
CA SER A 7 21.73 -13.21 0.53
C SER A 7 20.86 -13.52 0.88
N LYS A 8 20.69 -14.02 1.19
CA LYS A 8 19.79 -14.25 1.54
C LYS A 8 19.47 -14.01 2.56
N LEU A 9 20.05 -14.10 2.98
CA LEU A 9 19.75 -13.74 3.77
C LEU A 9 19.37 -12.82 3.99
N ILE A 10 19.50 -12.50 3.77
CA ILE A 10 19.14 -11.66 3.92
C ILE A 10 18.06 -11.47 3.88
N GLN A 11 17.70 -12.08 3.67
CA GLN A 11 16.71 -12.00 3.68
C GLN A 11 16.07 -12.18 4.51
N SER A 12 16.33 -12.58 4.75
CA SER A 12 15.73 -12.72 5.43
C SER A 12 15.67 -12.31 6.33
N ASP A 13 16.13 -12.29 6.48
CA ASP A 13 16.01 -11.89 7.22
C ASP A 13 15.63 -11.11 7.48
N LEU A 14 15.61 -11.02 7.17
CA LEU A 14 15.19 -10.36 7.31
C LEU A 14 14.30 -10.28 7.69
N ALA A 15 14.00 -10.61 7.58
CA ALA A 15 13.19 -10.58 7.88
C ALA A 15 12.96 -10.86 8.91
N LYS A 16 13.18 -11.16 9.17
CA LYS A 16 12.99 -11.35 10.02
C LYS A 16 13.20 -10.87 10.86
N THR A 17 13.62 -10.74 10.78
CA THR A 17 13.75 -10.28 11.47
C THR A 17 13.38 -9.75 11.99
N THR A 18 13.17 -9.94 11.81
CA THR A 18 12.71 -9.42 12.28
C THR A 18 12.34 -9.39 12.97
N VAL A 19 12.18 -9.77 12.99
CA VAL A 19 11.67 -9.75 13.58
C VAL A 19 11.73 -9.67 14.38
N LEU A 20 12.13 -9.81 14.51
CA LEU A 20 12.10 -9.63 15.21
C LEU A 20 12.11 -8.99 15.82
N VAL A 21 12.20 -8.99 15.80
CA VAL A 21 12.01 -8.39 16.41
C VAL A 21 11.79 -8.03 17.07
N PRO A 22 11.64 -8.08 17.13
CA PRO A 22 11.18 -7.68 17.87
C PRO A 22 11.03 -7.83 18.78
N LYS A 23 10.71 -8.17 18.97
CA LYS A 23 10.47 -8.34 19.91
C LYS A 23 10.87 -8.33 20.96
N LEU A 24 11.24 -8.46 21.01
CA LEU A 24 11.65 -8.38 21.99
C LEU A 24 11.67 -7.47 22.60
N LYS A 25 11.29 -7.11 22.19
CA LYS A 25 11.23 -6.01 22.78
C LYS A 25 11.04 -5.99 24.11
N LYS A 26 11.44 -5.24 24.60
CA LYS A 26 11.27 -5.19 25.90
C LYS A 26 10.13 -4.49 26.24
N PRO A 27 9.28 -5.08 26.87
CA PRO A 27 8.04 -4.48 27.24
C PRO A 27 8.29 -3.26 28.03
N GLY A 28 7.44 -2.36 27.91
CA GLY A 28 7.51 -1.17 28.70
C GLY A 28 8.59 -0.21 28.29
N LEU A 29 9.63 -0.71 27.75
CA LEU A 29 10.69 0.17 27.38
C LEU A 29 10.38 0.91 26.12
N ALA A 30 9.94 0.20 25.14
CA ALA A 30 9.84 0.77 23.85
C ALA A 30 8.58 1.53 23.60
N SER A 31 7.58 1.20 24.30
CA SER A 31 6.28 1.63 23.91
C SER A 31 6.13 3.11 23.67
N PRO A 32 6.55 3.98 24.55
CA PRO A 32 6.20 5.38 24.36
C PRO A 32 6.89 6.03 23.19
N THR A 33 7.98 5.45 22.74
CA THR A 33 8.73 6.08 21.67
C THR A 33 8.48 5.42 20.32
N GLU A 34 7.70 4.37 20.31
CA GLU A 34 7.45 3.67 19.07
C GLU A 34 6.49 4.45 18.20
N ALA A 35 6.97 4.91 17.06
CA ALA A 35 6.17 5.74 16.18
C ALA A 35 5.20 4.88 15.39
N LYS A 36 3.99 5.38 15.23
CA LYS A 36 2.96 4.71 14.46
C LYS A 36 3.30 4.73 12.98
N THR A 37 3.01 3.64 12.29
CA THR A 37 3.17 3.59 10.83
C THR A 37 2.14 4.49 10.17
N ILE A 38 2.60 5.31 9.24
CA ILE A 38 1.74 6.15 8.43
C ILE A 38 1.44 5.38 7.15
N SER A 39 0.17 5.15 6.88
CA SER A 39 -0.25 4.31 5.75
C SER A 39 -1.12 5.09 4.77
N PHE A 40 -0.92 4.81 3.49
CA PHE A 40 -1.75 5.34 2.41
C PHE A 40 -2.28 4.17 1.60
N VAL A 41 -3.51 4.26 1.14
CA VAL A 41 -4.14 3.22 0.32
C VAL A 41 -4.36 3.75 -1.08
N VAL A 42 -4.01 2.96 -2.09
CA VAL A 42 -4.18 3.34 -3.49
C VAL A 42 -5.04 2.28 -4.17
N GLY A 43 -6.13 2.70 -4.78
CA GLY A 43 -6.91 1.83 -5.64
C GLY A 43 -6.22 1.74 -6.99
N PHE A 44 -5.78 0.54 -7.38
CA PHE A 44 -4.94 0.35 -8.54
C PHE A 44 -5.55 -0.66 -9.49
N SER A 45 -5.71 -0.28 -10.74
CA SER A 45 -6.27 -1.15 -11.76
C SER A 45 -5.30 -1.40 -12.92
N GLY A 46 -4.13 -0.79 -12.88
CA GLY A 46 -3.18 -0.87 -13.99
C GLY A 46 -3.42 0.17 -15.06
N SER A 47 -4.49 0.94 -14.95
CA SER A 47 -4.77 2.02 -15.92
C SER A 47 -3.77 3.15 -15.72
N ALA A 48 -3.63 3.99 -16.76
CA ALA A 48 -2.73 5.14 -16.69
C ALA A 48 -3.08 6.06 -15.52
N ARG A 49 -4.36 6.25 -15.27
CA ARG A 49 -4.79 7.12 -14.17
C ARG A 49 -4.48 6.50 -12.80
N SER A 50 -4.68 5.18 -12.66
CA SER A 50 -4.32 4.54 -11.39
C SER A 50 -2.80 4.50 -11.19
N GLN A 51 -2.04 4.41 -12.27
CA GLN A 51 -0.58 4.52 -12.17
C GLN A 51 -0.18 5.91 -11.68
N ALA A 52 -0.85 6.95 -12.19
CA ALA A 52 -0.59 8.32 -11.74
C ALA A 52 -0.96 8.49 -10.26
N ALA A 53 -2.06 7.87 -9.83
CA ALA A 53 -2.43 7.91 -8.41
C ALA A 53 -1.38 7.23 -7.54
N LEU A 54 -0.86 6.11 -7.99
CA LEU A 54 0.20 5.42 -7.26
C LEU A 54 1.46 6.26 -7.21
N ASP A 55 1.83 6.87 -8.34
CA ASP A 55 3.01 7.72 -8.39
C ASP A 55 2.88 8.87 -7.40
N LEU A 56 1.71 9.50 -7.34
CA LEU A 56 1.46 10.57 -6.38
C LEU A 56 1.55 10.05 -4.95
N ALA A 57 0.98 8.88 -4.66
CA ALA A 57 1.05 8.30 -3.32
C ALA A 57 2.49 8.02 -2.91
N LEU A 58 3.29 7.51 -3.83
CA LEU A 58 4.69 7.24 -3.57
C LEU A 58 5.47 8.54 -3.32
N CYS A 59 5.13 9.58 -4.05
CA CYS A 59 5.73 10.89 -3.84
C CYS A 59 5.37 11.43 -2.45
N ILE A 60 4.10 11.35 -2.08
CA ILE A 60 3.65 11.80 -0.77
C ILE A 60 4.34 11.00 0.33
N ALA A 61 4.45 9.69 0.14
CA ALA A 61 5.10 8.83 1.12
C ALA A 61 6.57 9.21 1.28
N HIS A 62 7.24 9.49 0.18
CA HIS A 62 8.64 9.91 0.21
C HIS A 62 8.80 11.22 0.99
N GLN A 63 7.97 12.21 0.69
CA GLN A 63 8.01 13.49 1.38
C GLN A 63 7.69 13.33 2.87
N THR A 64 6.77 12.45 3.19
CA THR A 64 6.41 12.19 4.58
C THR A 64 7.59 11.58 5.35
N ARG A 65 8.32 10.66 4.72
CA ARG A 65 9.51 10.07 5.34
C ARG A 65 10.58 11.11 5.63
N LEU A 66 10.71 12.10 4.75
CA LEU A 66 11.68 13.16 4.97
C LEU A 66 11.26 14.09 6.12
N ALA A 67 9.98 14.23 6.34
CA ALA A 67 9.45 15.18 7.32
C ALA A 67 9.22 14.56 8.70
N LYS A 68 9.04 13.25 8.77
CA LYS A 68 8.65 12.59 10.02
C LYS A 68 9.48 11.33 10.24
N PRO A 69 9.71 10.97 11.52
CA PRO A 69 10.46 9.75 11.83
C PRO A 69 9.64 8.47 11.68
N ASN A 70 8.35 8.59 11.42
CA ASN A 70 7.45 7.44 11.35
C ASN A 70 7.76 6.56 10.14
N PRO A 71 7.59 5.24 10.26
CA PRO A 71 7.58 4.39 9.09
C PRO A 71 6.40 4.78 8.18
N VAL A 72 6.60 4.73 6.88
CA VAL A 72 5.55 5.08 5.91
C VAL A 72 5.39 3.92 4.94
N LEU A 73 4.14 3.51 4.72
CA LEU A 73 3.84 2.37 3.88
C LEU A 73 2.69 2.70 2.93
N VAL A 74 2.85 2.32 1.67
CA VAL A 74 1.80 2.47 0.66
C VAL A 74 1.19 1.11 0.41
N HIS A 75 -0.13 1.02 0.53
CA HIS A 75 -0.89 -0.19 0.27
C HIS A 75 -1.58 -0.07 -1.06
N VAL A 76 -1.21 -0.92 -2.00
CA VAL A 76 -1.82 -0.94 -3.33
C VAL A 76 -2.86 -2.04 -3.34
N VAL A 77 -4.09 -1.69 -3.68
CA VAL A 77 -5.21 -2.62 -3.62
C VAL A 77 -5.80 -2.79 -5.02
N TYR A 78 -5.81 -4.00 -5.49
CA TYR A 78 -6.51 -4.39 -6.71
C TYR A 78 -7.70 -5.26 -6.32
N VAL A 79 -8.89 -4.86 -6.74
CA VAL A 79 -10.12 -5.54 -6.35
C VAL A 79 -10.71 -6.26 -7.57
N VAL A 80 -11.03 -7.53 -7.39
CA VAL A 80 -11.68 -8.33 -8.42
C VAL A 80 -13.04 -8.77 -7.88
N ASP A 81 -13.97 -9.05 -8.79
CA ASP A 81 -15.30 -9.49 -8.37
C ASP A 81 -15.35 -10.99 -8.13
N LYS A 82 -14.49 -11.77 -8.77
CA LYS A 82 -14.46 -13.23 -8.63
C LYS A 82 -13.04 -13.76 -8.72
N THR A 83 -12.81 -14.87 -8.03
CA THR A 83 -11.51 -15.53 -8.06
C THR A 83 -11.55 -16.65 -9.11
N ARG A 84 -11.03 -16.36 -10.29
CA ARG A 84 -10.84 -17.34 -11.36
C ARG A 84 -9.35 -17.38 -11.69
N PRO A 85 -8.84 -18.51 -12.19
CA PRO A 85 -7.41 -18.60 -12.50
C PRO A 85 -6.94 -17.47 -13.42
N LYS A 86 -7.73 -17.12 -14.42
CA LYS A 86 -7.36 -16.05 -15.35
C LYS A 86 -7.36 -14.69 -14.63
N THR A 87 -8.31 -14.46 -13.76
CA THR A 87 -8.41 -13.23 -13.00
C THR A 87 -7.22 -13.09 -12.05
N ILE A 88 -6.83 -14.17 -11.40
CA ILE A 88 -5.70 -14.18 -10.48
C ILE A 88 -4.40 -13.91 -11.23
N ALA A 89 -4.20 -14.54 -12.39
CA ALA A 89 -2.99 -14.32 -13.18
C ALA A 89 -2.90 -12.86 -13.64
N ASN A 90 -4.04 -12.29 -14.05
CA ASN A 90 -4.07 -10.89 -14.45
C ASN A 90 -3.79 -9.96 -13.27
N ALA A 91 -4.30 -10.30 -12.09
CA ALA A 91 -4.06 -9.52 -10.88
C ALA A 91 -2.59 -9.52 -10.52
N ASP A 92 -1.95 -10.67 -10.60
CA ASP A 92 -0.52 -10.77 -10.32
C ASP A 92 0.28 -9.84 -11.24
N ARG A 93 -0.07 -9.82 -12.51
CA ARG A 93 0.61 -8.97 -13.49
C ARG A 93 0.41 -7.49 -13.14
N ILE A 94 -0.82 -7.11 -12.80
CA ILE A 94 -1.14 -5.73 -12.46
C ILE A 94 -0.41 -5.30 -11.20
N LEU A 95 -0.42 -6.13 -10.16
CA LEU A 95 0.27 -5.80 -8.92
C LEU A 95 1.77 -5.79 -9.09
N TRP A 96 2.30 -6.59 -10.02
CA TRP A 96 3.72 -6.54 -10.34
C TRP A 96 4.08 -5.18 -10.95
N GLN A 97 3.22 -4.61 -11.80
CA GLN A 97 3.44 -3.27 -12.33
C GLN A 97 3.56 -2.25 -11.20
N ALA A 98 2.71 -2.37 -10.18
CA ALA A 98 2.76 -1.46 -9.05
C ALA A 98 4.09 -1.58 -8.30
N ARG A 99 4.58 -2.80 -8.13
CA ARG A 99 5.85 -3.02 -7.45
C ARG A 99 7.01 -2.42 -8.24
N CYS A 100 6.96 -2.50 -9.56
CA CYS A 100 7.98 -1.89 -10.40
C CYS A 100 8.00 -0.37 -10.25
N LEU A 101 6.83 0.25 -10.19
CA LEU A 101 6.75 1.69 -9.96
C LEU A 101 7.31 2.06 -8.60
N ALA A 102 6.97 1.29 -7.58
CA ALA A 102 7.44 1.58 -6.22
C ALA A 102 8.95 1.48 -6.10
N SER A 103 9.58 0.60 -6.87
CA SER A 103 11.02 0.43 -6.78
C SER A 103 11.79 1.69 -7.17
N GLU A 104 11.21 2.52 -8.02
CA GLU A 104 11.83 3.79 -8.42
C GLU A 104 11.90 4.78 -7.28
N TRP A 105 11.01 4.64 -6.31
CA TRP A 105 10.95 5.53 -5.16
C TRP A 105 11.66 4.97 -3.94
N ARG A 106 12.21 3.76 -4.06
CA ARG A 106 12.84 3.06 -2.94
C ARG A 106 11.91 3.00 -1.73
N GLY A 107 10.63 2.94 -1.99
CA GLY A 107 9.64 2.95 -0.94
C GLY A 107 9.13 1.56 -0.60
N SER A 108 8.49 1.47 0.55
CA SER A 108 7.82 0.24 0.95
C SER A 108 6.42 0.20 0.37
N LEU A 109 6.07 -0.93 -0.20
CA LEU A 109 4.77 -1.11 -0.81
C LEU A 109 4.24 -2.50 -0.47
N ASP A 110 3.00 -2.54 0.00
CA ASP A 110 2.28 -3.79 0.19
C ASP A 110 1.20 -3.90 -0.88
N ALA A 111 1.18 -5.03 -1.55
CA ALA A 111 0.20 -5.28 -2.61
C ALA A 111 -0.90 -6.20 -2.07
N HIS A 112 -2.14 -5.81 -2.30
CA HIS A 112 -3.31 -6.54 -1.83
C HIS A 112 -4.20 -6.90 -3.00
N LEU A 113 -4.57 -8.17 -3.08
CA LEU A 113 -5.62 -8.62 -3.98
C LEU A 113 -6.85 -8.87 -3.13
N ARG A 114 -7.93 -8.17 -3.46
CA ARG A 114 -9.19 -8.30 -2.73
C ARG A 114 -10.31 -8.73 -3.65
N VAL A 115 -11.28 -9.40 -3.09
CA VAL A 115 -12.44 -9.89 -3.83
C VAL A 115 -13.69 -9.23 -3.27
N GLY A 116 -14.43 -8.55 -4.13
CA GLY A 116 -15.66 -7.88 -3.71
C GLY A 116 -15.92 -6.61 -4.48
N THR A 117 -16.55 -5.66 -3.82
CA THR A 117 -16.85 -4.35 -4.38
C THR A 117 -15.68 -3.41 -4.13
N VAL A 118 -15.27 -2.66 -5.15
CA VAL A 118 -14.08 -1.81 -5.05
C VAL A 118 -14.16 -0.87 -3.85
N ALA A 119 -15.24 -0.12 -3.73
CA ALA A 119 -15.37 0.85 -2.65
C ALA A 119 -15.31 0.19 -1.27
N LYS A 120 -16.00 -0.94 -1.13
CA LYS A 120 -16.06 -1.64 0.14
C LYS A 120 -14.70 -2.19 0.54
N GLU A 121 -13.99 -2.79 -0.43
CA GLU A 121 -12.68 -3.37 -0.15
C GLU A 121 -11.63 -2.30 0.13
N LEU A 122 -11.67 -1.19 -0.59
CA LEU A 122 -10.76 -0.08 -0.32
C LEU A 122 -11.00 0.50 1.08
N SER A 123 -12.25 0.69 1.44
CA SER A 123 -12.58 1.19 2.78
C SER A 123 -12.13 0.21 3.86
N GLN A 124 -12.26 -1.08 3.59
CA GLN A 124 -11.87 -2.11 4.54
C GLN A 124 -10.36 -2.12 4.76
N VAL A 125 -9.58 -2.05 3.68
CA VAL A 125 -8.13 -2.00 3.80
C VAL A 125 -7.72 -0.72 4.54
N ALA A 126 -8.33 0.40 4.20
CA ALA A 126 -8.02 1.66 4.87
C ALA A 126 -8.30 1.58 6.37
N ARG A 127 -9.38 0.91 6.75
CA ARG A 127 -9.73 0.73 8.16
C ARG A 127 -8.75 -0.19 8.85
N GLU A 128 -8.41 -1.31 8.21
CA GLU A 128 -7.46 -2.28 8.78
C GLU A 128 -6.09 -1.66 8.99
N MET A 129 -5.67 -0.80 8.08
CA MET A 129 -4.34 -0.20 8.13
C MET A 129 -4.33 1.16 8.81
N ASP A 130 -5.49 1.64 9.25
CA ASP A 130 -5.62 2.97 9.83
C ASP A 130 -4.99 4.02 8.91
N ALA A 131 -5.40 3.99 7.65
CA ALA A 131 -4.77 4.80 6.61
C ALA A 131 -5.10 6.28 6.76
N GLU A 132 -4.16 7.12 6.32
CA GLU A 132 -4.34 8.56 6.33
C GLU A 132 -5.19 9.03 5.16
N ALA A 133 -5.16 8.32 4.05
CA ALA A 133 -5.91 8.71 2.87
C ALA A 133 -6.02 7.55 1.90
N ILE A 134 -7.04 7.60 1.06
CA ILE A 134 -7.21 6.70 -0.08
C ILE A 134 -7.03 7.53 -1.34
N LEU A 135 -6.14 7.08 -2.23
CA LEU A 135 -5.88 7.78 -3.49
C LEU A 135 -6.45 6.97 -4.65
N LEU A 136 -7.13 7.67 -5.55
CA LEU A 136 -7.78 7.05 -6.71
C LEU A 136 -7.41 7.80 -7.97
N GLY A 137 -7.43 7.07 -9.09
CA GLY A 137 -7.20 7.68 -10.39
C GLY A 137 -8.39 8.45 -10.94
N CYS A 138 -9.56 8.37 -10.32
CA CYS A 138 -10.74 9.10 -10.76
C CYS A 138 -10.80 10.46 -10.10
N TYR A 139 -11.27 11.43 -10.89
CA TYR A 139 -11.22 12.82 -10.48
C TYR A 139 -12.58 13.38 -10.08
N LYS A 140 -13.62 12.99 -10.83
CA LYS A 140 -14.92 13.69 -10.69
C LYS A 140 -15.57 13.36 -9.35
N PRO A 141 -16.00 14.39 -8.60
CA PRO A 141 -16.67 14.14 -7.31
C PRO A 141 -17.95 13.32 -7.45
N ASN A 142 -18.60 13.38 -8.61
CA ASN A 142 -19.82 12.61 -8.85
C ASN A 142 -19.54 11.24 -9.44
N HIS A 143 -18.28 10.82 -9.52
CA HIS A 143 -17.94 9.48 -9.97
C HIS A 143 -18.55 8.46 -9.02
N PRO A 144 -19.16 7.38 -9.52
CA PRO A 144 -19.82 6.41 -8.65
C PRO A 144 -18.91 5.86 -7.56
N LEU A 145 -17.66 5.59 -7.87
CA LEU A 145 -16.73 5.07 -6.88
C LEU A 145 -16.49 6.08 -5.76
N VAL A 146 -16.32 7.35 -6.11
CA VAL A 146 -16.09 8.40 -5.12
C VAL A 146 -17.30 8.52 -4.20
N LYS A 147 -18.51 8.45 -4.78
CA LYS A 147 -19.73 8.51 -3.99
C LYS A 147 -19.85 7.31 -3.05
N GLN A 148 -19.48 6.13 -3.53
CA GLN A 148 -19.53 4.93 -2.70
C GLN A 148 -18.54 4.96 -1.55
N LEU A 149 -17.49 5.78 -1.67
CA LEU A 149 -16.48 5.94 -0.63
C LEU A 149 -16.83 7.06 0.36
N ASP A 150 -18.06 7.53 0.32
CA ASP A 150 -18.52 8.60 1.21
C ASP A 150 -18.37 8.22 2.69
N GLN A 151 -18.48 6.93 3.00
CA GLN A 151 -18.36 6.42 4.37
C GLN A 151 -16.96 5.89 4.69
N ALA A 152 -15.98 6.24 3.89
CA ALA A 152 -14.62 5.76 4.12
C ALA A 152 -14.06 6.33 5.43
N PRO A 153 -13.15 5.60 6.09
CA PRO A 153 -12.62 6.02 7.39
C PRO A 153 -11.63 7.18 7.30
N CYS A 154 -11.26 7.59 6.10
CA CYS A 154 -10.27 8.65 5.89
C CYS A 154 -10.60 9.41 4.61
N PRO A 155 -9.94 10.55 4.39
CA PRO A 155 -10.17 11.33 3.16
C PRO A 155 -9.84 10.52 1.91
N VAL A 156 -10.61 10.77 0.86
CA VAL A 156 -10.43 10.13 -0.45
C VAL A 156 -9.97 11.23 -1.42
N LEU A 157 -8.82 10.99 -2.03
CA LEU A 157 -8.21 11.93 -2.96
C LEU A 157 -8.27 11.38 -4.36
N GLY A 158 -8.85 12.14 -5.27
CA GLY A 158 -8.88 11.79 -6.68
C GLY A 158 -7.93 12.68 -7.45
N LEU A 159 -7.41 12.16 -8.56
CA LEU A 159 -6.52 12.94 -9.39
C LEU A 159 -7.30 13.84 -10.33
N PRO A 160 -6.86 15.09 -10.54
CA PRO A 160 -7.44 15.93 -11.57
C PRO A 160 -7.08 15.42 -12.95
N ARG A 161 -7.90 15.77 -13.93
CA ARG A 161 -7.65 15.36 -15.32
C ARG A 161 -6.46 16.09 -15.89
#